data_f564c56cc4aec96bbbd800fb27c268ab
#
_entry.id   f564c56cc4aec96bbbd800fb27c268ab
#
_cell.length_a   1.000
_cell.length_b   1.000
_cell.length_c   1.000
_cell.angle_alpha   90.00
_cell.angle_beta   90.00
_cell.angle_gamma   90.00
#
_symmetry.space_group_name_H-M   'P 1'
#
loop_
_entity.id
_entity.type
_entity.pdbx_description
1 polymer ?
#
loop_
_entity_poly.entity_id
_entity_poly.type
_entity_poly.pdbx_seq_one_letter_code
_entity_poly.pdbx_strand_id
1 'polypeptide(L)'
;MSEPTALVALRGVSYAYEDGPVVLSGLDFDVREGRALALLGRNGSGKTTLMRLLSGGLKPHDGRLTVEGTPVAYDRKGLTRLRTTVQLVVQDPDDQLFAASVAQDVSFGPLNLGLPEAEVRARVDEALAALDITRLADRPTHLLSYGQRKRTAIAGAVAMRPRVLILDEPTAGLDPDGQERLLTTLGGLRASGTTVVMATHDVDLALRWADDAALLTPSGVRTGPADTMLARTDLLREAGLRLPWGIAAARLLRAHGLLDDSAPGPRDADELAALAAPTTPTIAADG
;
A
#
# COMPACT_ATOMS: atom_id res chain seq x y z
N MET A 1 -20.18 -0.04 16.78
CA MET A 1 -19.44 -0.13 15.48
C MET A 1 -18.72 -1.45 15.51
N SER A 2 -19.09 -2.40 14.65
CA SER A 2 -18.37 -3.69 14.55
C SER A 2 -16.92 -3.43 14.12
N GLU A 3 -15.96 -4.12 14.75
CA GLU A 3 -14.56 -4.05 14.31
C GLU A 3 -14.47 -4.41 12.82
N PRO A 4 -13.66 -3.69 12.03
CA PRO A 4 -13.52 -3.99 10.61
C PRO A 4 -12.97 -5.41 10.45
N THR A 5 -13.71 -6.23 9.73
CA THR A 5 -13.39 -7.64 9.50
C THR A 5 -12.10 -7.75 8.69
N ALA A 6 -11.20 -8.65 9.08
CA ALA A 6 -9.99 -8.95 8.31
C ALA A 6 -10.40 -9.57 6.96
N LEU A 7 -10.07 -8.89 5.85
CA LEU A 7 -10.30 -9.40 4.50
C LEU A 7 -9.30 -10.49 4.15
N VAL A 8 -8.04 -10.26 4.49
CA VAL A 8 -6.95 -11.24 4.35
C VAL A 8 -6.22 -11.34 5.68
N ALA A 9 -5.95 -12.55 6.15
CA ALA A 9 -5.27 -12.74 7.41
C ALA A 9 -4.24 -13.88 7.37
N LEU A 10 -3.12 -13.66 8.04
CA LEU A 10 -2.14 -14.68 8.40
C LEU A 10 -2.34 -15.06 9.86
N ARG A 11 -2.24 -16.35 10.18
CA ARG A 11 -2.38 -16.87 11.55
C ARG A 11 -1.27 -17.87 11.86
N GLY A 12 -0.42 -17.53 12.82
CA GLY A 12 0.71 -18.33 13.25
C GLY A 12 1.73 -18.61 12.16
N VAL A 13 1.89 -17.72 11.19
CA VAL A 13 2.67 -17.98 9.97
C VAL A 13 4.16 -17.88 10.24
N SER A 14 4.88 -18.94 9.84
CA SER A 14 6.35 -18.98 9.82
C SER A 14 6.84 -19.25 8.40
N TYR A 15 7.94 -18.60 8.03
CA TYR A 15 8.58 -18.78 6.74
C TYR A 15 10.09 -18.56 6.79
N ALA A 16 10.82 -19.42 6.07
CA ALA A 16 12.25 -19.30 5.78
C ALA A 16 12.47 -19.60 4.28
N TYR A 17 13.48 -19.01 3.66
CA TYR A 17 13.94 -19.46 2.34
C TYR A 17 14.81 -20.72 2.51
N GLU A 18 14.96 -21.50 1.42
CA GLU A 18 15.84 -22.68 1.42
C GLU A 18 17.24 -22.29 1.93
N ASP A 19 17.75 -23.06 2.89
CA ASP A 19 19.05 -22.85 3.54
C ASP A 19 19.26 -21.47 4.20
N GLY A 20 18.19 -20.67 4.34
CA GLY A 20 18.23 -19.33 4.93
C GLY A 20 17.71 -19.27 6.37
N PRO A 21 17.95 -18.13 7.05
CA PRO A 21 17.37 -17.91 8.37
C PRO A 21 15.84 -17.74 8.29
N VAL A 22 15.18 -17.98 9.41
CA VAL A 22 13.74 -17.70 9.55
C VAL A 22 13.51 -16.20 9.33
N VAL A 23 12.65 -15.85 8.36
CA VAL A 23 12.31 -14.46 8.02
C VAL A 23 11.10 -13.99 8.82
N LEU A 24 10.10 -14.85 8.97
CA LEU A 24 8.90 -14.60 9.76
C LEU A 24 8.65 -15.81 10.68
N SER A 25 8.29 -15.55 11.93
CA SER A 25 8.06 -16.59 12.94
C SER A 25 6.78 -16.34 13.71
N GLY A 26 5.83 -17.28 13.63
CA GLY A 26 4.57 -17.25 14.38
C GLY A 26 3.71 -15.99 14.15
N LEU A 27 3.76 -15.43 12.95
CA LEU A 27 3.15 -14.14 12.63
C LEU A 27 1.63 -14.24 12.55
N ASP A 28 0.94 -13.39 13.32
CA ASP A 28 -0.45 -13.00 13.10
C ASP A 28 -0.50 -11.62 12.45
N PHE A 29 -1.24 -11.50 11.34
CA PHE A 29 -1.32 -10.25 10.59
C PHE A 29 -2.65 -10.13 9.86
N ASP A 30 -3.26 -8.92 9.91
CA ASP A 30 -4.55 -8.63 9.31
C ASP A 30 -4.47 -7.49 8.29
N VAL A 31 -5.04 -7.72 7.11
CA VAL A 31 -5.39 -6.69 6.14
C VAL A 31 -6.89 -6.42 6.28
N ARG A 32 -7.24 -5.25 6.82
CA ARG A 32 -8.63 -4.85 7.08
C ARG A 32 -9.23 -4.22 5.84
N GLU A 33 -10.48 -4.59 5.54
CA GLU A 33 -11.19 -4.08 4.36
C GLU A 33 -11.36 -2.56 4.40
N GLY A 34 -11.20 -1.91 3.23
CA GLY A 34 -11.42 -0.48 3.03
C GLY A 34 -10.34 0.44 3.64
N ARG A 35 -9.33 -0.12 4.30
CA ARG A 35 -8.27 0.68 4.93
C ARG A 35 -7.02 0.77 4.07
N ALA A 36 -6.33 1.93 4.17
CA ALA A 36 -4.99 2.08 3.65
C ALA A 36 -3.99 1.63 4.71
N LEU A 37 -3.17 0.63 4.39
CA LEU A 37 -2.16 0.08 5.27
C LEU A 37 -0.76 0.37 4.75
N ALA A 38 0.06 1.10 5.52
CA ALA A 38 1.48 1.24 5.25
C ALA A 38 2.27 0.10 5.92
N LEU A 39 3.03 -0.64 5.13
CA LEU A 39 3.93 -1.68 5.60
C LEU A 39 5.35 -1.13 5.63
N LEU A 40 5.89 -0.93 6.82
CA LEU A 40 7.12 -0.18 7.06
C LEU A 40 8.20 -1.05 7.71
N GLY A 41 9.46 -0.78 7.38
CA GLY A 41 10.62 -1.45 7.94
C GLY A 41 11.85 -1.25 7.06
N ARG A 42 13.03 -1.48 7.64
CA ARG A 42 14.29 -1.39 6.89
C ARG A 42 14.35 -2.43 5.75
N ASN A 43 15.27 -2.24 4.83
CA ASN A 43 15.55 -3.25 3.80
C ASN A 43 15.98 -4.57 4.47
N GLY A 44 15.45 -5.67 3.95
CA GLY A 44 15.68 -7.01 4.53
C GLY A 44 14.84 -7.35 5.77
N SER A 45 13.88 -6.51 6.18
CA SER A 45 13.01 -6.80 7.34
C SER A 45 11.91 -7.85 7.07
N GLY A 46 11.79 -8.36 5.84
CA GLY A 46 10.77 -9.35 5.48
C GLY A 46 9.52 -8.78 4.82
N LYS A 47 9.46 -7.47 4.47
CA LYS A 47 8.29 -6.86 3.78
C LYS A 47 7.90 -7.61 2.52
N THR A 48 8.85 -7.84 1.62
CA THR A 48 8.60 -8.56 0.35
C THR A 48 8.14 -9.99 0.60
N THR A 49 8.69 -10.68 1.60
CA THR A 49 8.26 -12.02 2.02
C THR A 49 6.82 -12.00 2.51
N LEU A 50 6.47 -11.05 3.38
CA LEU A 50 5.11 -10.87 3.88
C LEU A 50 4.12 -10.60 2.75
N MET A 51 4.44 -9.70 1.82
CA MET A 51 3.59 -9.40 0.66
C MET A 51 3.40 -10.61 -0.27
N ARG A 52 4.46 -11.39 -0.50
CA ARG A 52 4.38 -12.62 -1.30
C ARG A 52 3.56 -13.71 -0.62
N LEU A 53 3.59 -13.80 0.72
CA LEU A 53 2.71 -14.70 1.48
C LEU A 53 1.25 -14.27 1.35
N LEU A 54 0.94 -12.97 1.51
CA LEU A 54 -0.42 -12.43 1.39
C LEU A 54 -1.00 -12.62 -0.01
N SER A 55 -0.18 -12.54 -1.07
CA SER A 55 -0.59 -12.72 -2.47
C SER A 55 -0.53 -14.17 -2.97
N GLY A 56 -0.08 -15.11 -2.12
CA GLY A 56 0.07 -16.53 -2.50
C GLY A 56 1.24 -16.79 -3.47
N GLY A 57 2.18 -15.87 -3.58
CA GLY A 57 3.46 -16.08 -4.26
C GLY A 57 4.40 -16.99 -3.46
N LEU A 58 4.19 -17.09 -2.15
CA LEU A 58 4.86 -18.02 -1.25
C LEU A 58 3.81 -18.78 -0.43
N LYS A 59 4.12 -20.05 -0.12
CA LYS A 59 3.33 -20.88 0.79
C LYS A 59 4.02 -20.86 2.16
N PRO A 60 3.32 -20.58 3.26
CA PRO A 60 3.91 -20.64 4.60
C PRO A 60 4.35 -22.06 4.94
N HIS A 61 5.41 -22.20 5.74
CA HIS A 61 5.85 -23.50 6.29
C HIS A 61 4.91 -23.93 7.40
N ASP A 62 4.57 -22.99 8.30
CA ASP A 62 3.62 -23.19 9.38
C ASP A 62 2.55 -22.10 9.35
N GLY A 63 1.43 -22.38 10.02
CA GLY A 63 0.30 -21.47 10.06
C GLY A 63 -0.56 -21.50 8.79
N ARG A 64 -1.36 -20.46 8.59
CA ARG A 64 -2.29 -20.41 7.45
C ARG A 64 -2.58 -19.00 6.98
N LEU A 65 -2.85 -18.88 5.69
CA LEU A 65 -3.44 -17.70 5.06
C LEU A 65 -4.95 -17.92 4.94
N THR A 66 -5.74 -16.92 5.29
CA THR A 66 -7.19 -16.93 5.11
C THR A 66 -7.64 -15.71 4.31
N VAL A 67 -8.68 -15.88 3.50
CA VAL A 67 -9.41 -14.80 2.82
C VAL A 67 -10.85 -14.88 3.28
N GLU A 68 -11.37 -13.79 3.85
CA GLU A 68 -12.73 -13.75 4.42
C GLU A 68 -12.98 -14.91 5.40
N GLY A 69 -11.99 -15.20 6.24
CA GLY A 69 -12.02 -16.29 7.21
C GLY A 69 -11.85 -17.70 6.62
N THR A 70 -11.87 -17.87 5.28
CA THR A 70 -11.70 -19.16 4.63
C THR A 70 -10.22 -19.44 4.36
N PRO A 71 -9.67 -20.59 4.83
CA PRO A 71 -8.30 -20.97 4.53
C PRO A 71 -8.03 -21.10 3.03
N VAL A 72 -6.89 -20.57 2.60
CA VAL A 72 -6.45 -20.64 1.20
C VAL A 72 -5.88 -22.04 0.92
N ALA A 73 -6.45 -22.72 -0.09
CA ALA A 73 -5.85 -23.91 -0.66
C ALA A 73 -4.75 -23.50 -1.65
N TYR A 74 -3.59 -24.19 -1.58
CA TYR A 74 -2.44 -23.93 -2.46
C TYR A 74 -2.48 -24.83 -3.71
N ASP A 75 -3.66 -25.27 -4.13
CA ASP A 75 -3.91 -25.86 -5.44
C ASP A 75 -4.18 -24.77 -6.50
N ARG A 76 -4.30 -25.19 -7.76
CA ARG A 76 -4.54 -24.26 -8.88
C ARG A 76 -5.82 -23.42 -8.68
N LYS A 77 -6.90 -24.01 -8.18
CA LYS A 77 -8.18 -23.29 -7.98
C LYS A 77 -8.10 -22.29 -6.84
N GLY A 78 -7.53 -22.70 -5.70
CA GLY A 78 -7.36 -21.84 -4.53
C GLY A 78 -6.45 -20.66 -4.82
N LEU A 79 -5.31 -20.88 -5.50
CA LEU A 79 -4.41 -19.80 -5.91
C LEU A 79 -5.05 -18.87 -6.95
N THR A 80 -5.84 -19.40 -7.89
CA THR A 80 -6.58 -18.54 -8.84
C THR A 80 -7.55 -17.64 -8.08
N ARG A 81 -8.34 -18.20 -7.14
CA ARG A 81 -9.27 -17.42 -6.30
C ARG A 81 -8.53 -16.37 -5.46
N LEU A 82 -7.41 -16.72 -4.85
CA LEU A 82 -6.60 -15.77 -4.08
C LEU A 82 -6.12 -14.63 -4.97
N ARG A 83 -5.55 -14.93 -6.14
CA ARG A 83 -5.00 -13.94 -7.08
C ARG A 83 -6.05 -13.04 -7.74
N THR A 84 -7.33 -13.45 -7.79
CA THR A 84 -8.41 -12.54 -8.16
C THR A 84 -8.77 -11.58 -7.04
N THR A 85 -8.56 -11.97 -5.79
CA THR A 85 -8.87 -11.13 -4.62
C THR A 85 -7.71 -10.22 -4.23
N VAL A 86 -6.47 -10.74 -4.32
CA VAL A 86 -5.24 -10.04 -3.90
C VAL A 86 -4.29 -9.93 -5.08
N GLN A 87 -3.96 -8.72 -5.46
CA GLN A 87 -2.93 -8.43 -6.47
C GLN A 87 -1.70 -7.81 -5.82
N LEU A 88 -0.52 -8.23 -6.27
CA LEU A 88 0.77 -7.70 -5.86
C LEU A 88 1.45 -7.04 -7.06
N VAL A 89 1.83 -5.78 -6.90
CA VAL A 89 2.71 -5.06 -7.83
C VAL A 89 4.09 -4.98 -7.20
N VAL A 90 5.08 -5.54 -7.88
CA VAL A 90 6.46 -5.59 -7.39
C VAL A 90 7.17 -4.24 -7.59
N GLN A 91 8.29 -4.05 -6.89
CA GLN A 91 9.03 -2.80 -6.89
C GLN A 91 9.53 -2.40 -8.28
N ASP A 92 10.16 -3.33 -9.00
CA ASP A 92 10.66 -3.08 -10.35
C ASP A 92 9.60 -3.52 -11.39
N PRO A 93 9.06 -2.59 -12.20
CA PRO A 93 8.09 -2.94 -13.22
C PRO A 93 8.66 -3.85 -14.31
N ASP A 94 9.98 -3.89 -14.53
CA ASP A 94 10.61 -4.74 -15.52
C ASP A 94 10.55 -6.23 -15.13
N ASP A 95 10.37 -6.54 -13.85
CA ASP A 95 10.11 -7.90 -13.36
C ASP A 95 8.67 -8.36 -13.61
N GLN A 96 7.78 -7.46 -14.02
CA GLN A 96 6.34 -7.71 -14.15
C GLN A 96 5.83 -7.56 -15.58
N LEU A 97 6.35 -6.58 -16.35
CA LEU A 97 5.93 -6.30 -17.72
C LEU A 97 6.63 -7.25 -18.73
N PHE A 98 5.86 -7.88 -19.60
CA PHE A 98 6.39 -8.86 -20.55
C PHE A 98 5.73 -8.81 -21.94
N ALA A 99 4.56 -8.16 -22.08
CA ALA A 99 3.84 -8.12 -23.36
C ALA A 99 4.40 -7.07 -24.33
N ALA A 100 4.05 -7.20 -25.60
CA ALA A 100 4.56 -6.32 -26.66
C ALA A 100 4.00 -4.89 -26.56
N SER A 101 2.76 -4.70 -26.06
CA SER A 101 2.14 -3.39 -25.85
C SER A 101 1.49 -3.27 -24.48
N VAL A 102 1.24 -2.03 -24.05
CA VAL A 102 0.57 -1.72 -22.78
C VAL A 102 -0.80 -2.40 -22.69
N ALA A 103 -1.65 -2.28 -23.70
CA ALA A 103 -2.98 -2.89 -23.67
C ALA A 103 -2.90 -4.43 -23.58
N GLN A 104 -1.95 -5.06 -24.26
CA GLN A 104 -1.72 -6.48 -24.18
C GLN A 104 -1.26 -6.92 -22.79
N ASP A 105 -0.37 -6.15 -22.15
CA ASP A 105 0.11 -6.45 -20.81
C ASP A 105 -1.03 -6.34 -19.78
N VAL A 106 -1.79 -5.25 -19.81
CA VAL A 106 -2.93 -5.01 -18.92
C VAL A 106 -4.04 -6.04 -19.12
N SER A 107 -4.24 -6.54 -20.36
CA SER A 107 -5.27 -7.55 -20.67
C SER A 107 -4.94 -8.97 -20.18
N PHE A 108 -3.68 -9.25 -19.90
CA PHE A 108 -3.21 -10.61 -19.61
C PHE A 108 -3.92 -11.26 -18.43
N GLY A 109 -4.08 -10.53 -17.34
CA GLY A 109 -4.79 -11.02 -16.15
C GLY A 109 -6.25 -11.37 -16.44
N PRO A 110 -7.07 -10.44 -16.93
CA PRO A 110 -8.46 -10.67 -17.32
C PRO A 110 -8.66 -11.79 -18.33
N LEU A 111 -7.77 -11.92 -19.34
CA LEU A 111 -7.80 -13.02 -20.31
C LEU A 111 -7.57 -14.37 -19.63
N ASN A 112 -6.63 -14.46 -18.70
CA ASN A 112 -6.35 -15.70 -17.97
C ASN A 112 -7.49 -16.13 -17.04
N LEU A 113 -8.40 -15.22 -16.67
CA LEU A 113 -9.64 -15.54 -15.97
C LEU A 113 -10.70 -16.13 -16.90
N GLY A 114 -10.47 -16.14 -18.21
CA GLY A 114 -11.45 -16.63 -19.20
C GLY A 114 -12.66 -15.71 -19.35
N LEU A 115 -12.49 -14.41 -19.09
CA LEU A 115 -13.56 -13.43 -19.25
C LEU A 115 -13.92 -13.23 -20.73
N PRO A 116 -15.19 -12.90 -21.04
CA PRO A 116 -15.58 -12.51 -22.38
C PRO A 116 -14.76 -11.31 -22.90
N GLU A 117 -14.46 -11.29 -24.20
CA GLU A 117 -13.63 -10.24 -24.82
C GLU A 117 -14.12 -8.81 -24.51
N ALA A 118 -15.44 -8.59 -24.54
CA ALA A 118 -16.03 -7.31 -24.22
C ALA A 118 -15.74 -6.86 -22.77
N GLU A 119 -15.78 -7.81 -21.81
CA GLU A 119 -15.46 -7.54 -20.42
C GLU A 119 -13.95 -7.27 -20.24
N VAL A 120 -13.09 -8.04 -20.91
CA VAL A 120 -11.64 -7.80 -20.92
C VAL A 120 -11.34 -6.38 -21.39
N ARG A 121 -11.92 -6.00 -22.55
CA ARG A 121 -11.73 -4.65 -23.11
C ARG A 121 -12.19 -3.57 -22.14
N ALA A 122 -13.38 -3.68 -21.58
CA ALA A 122 -13.90 -2.72 -20.61
C ALA A 122 -12.97 -2.54 -19.40
N ARG A 123 -12.45 -3.66 -18.82
CA ARG A 123 -11.52 -3.61 -17.69
C ARG A 123 -10.18 -2.97 -18.04
N VAL A 124 -9.67 -3.25 -19.24
CA VAL A 124 -8.43 -2.63 -19.75
C VAL A 124 -8.62 -1.13 -19.89
N ASP A 125 -9.70 -0.69 -20.56
CA ASP A 125 -9.97 0.72 -20.78
C ASP A 125 -10.13 1.48 -19.46
N GLU A 126 -10.87 0.92 -18.49
CA GLU A 126 -11.04 1.48 -17.15
C GLU A 126 -9.69 1.58 -16.41
N ALA A 127 -8.86 0.53 -16.45
CA ALA A 127 -7.58 0.52 -15.77
C ALA A 127 -6.59 1.53 -16.39
N LEU A 128 -6.55 1.62 -17.73
CA LEU A 128 -5.73 2.60 -18.44
C LEU A 128 -6.15 4.04 -18.13
N ALA A 129 -7.45 4.28 -18.05
CA ALA A 129 -8.00 5.59 -17.70
C ALA A 129 -7.67 5.95 -16.24
N ALA A 130 -7.87 5.02 -15.31
CA ALA A 130 -7.57 5.23 -13.89
C ALA A 130 -6.10 5.60 -13.64
N LEU A 131 -5.18 5.03 -14.43
CA LEU A 131 -3.74 5.29 -14.32
C LEU A 131 -3.22 6.42 -15.24
N ASP A 132 -4.11 7.11 -15.95
CA ASP A 132 -3.77 8.19 -16.92
C ASP A 132 -2.74 7.74 -17.97
N ILE A 133 -2.94 6.55 -18.54
CA ILE A 133 -2.08 5.95 -19.56
C ILE A 133 -2.84 5.47 -20.80
N THR A 134 -4.11 5.86 -20.98
CA THR A 134 -4.94 5.47 -22.14
C THR A 134 -4.24 5.75 -23.47
N ARG A 135 -3.55 6.89 -23.60
CA ARG A 135 -2.79 7.27 -24.80
C ARG A 135 -1.59 6.37 -25.11
N LEU A 136 -1.22 5.51 -24.16
CA LEU A 136 -0.09 4.59 -24.28
C LEU A 136 -0.53 3.17 -24.64
N ALA A 137 -1.84 2.90 -24.81
CA ALA A 137 -2.39 1.56 -24.99
C ALA A 137 -1.63 0.71 -26.05
N ASP A 138 -1.35 1.27 -27.20
CA ASP A 138 -0.66 0.59 -28.29
C ASP A 138 0.87 0.72 -28.24
N ARG A 139 1.39 1.47 -27.26
CA ARG A 139 2.83 1.73 -27.17
C ARG A 139 3.57 0.47 -26.68
N PRO A 140 4.72 0.13 -27.34
CA PRO A 140 5.57 -0.96 -26.86
C PRO A 140 6.06 -0.74 -25.43
N THR A 141 5.98 -1.78 -24.60
CA THR A 141 6.32 -1.69 -23.16
C THR A 141 7.77 -1.28 -22.92
N HIS A 142 8.71 -1.75 -23.77
CA HIS A 142 10.14 -1.41 -23.70
C HIS A 142 10.47 0.04 -24.10
N LEU A 143 9.54 0.79 -24.72
CA LEU A 143 9.69 2.21 -25.05
C LEU A 143 9.09 3.16 -24.02
N LEU A 144 8.59 2.63 -22.91
CA LEU A 144 8.01 3.42 -21.82
C LEU A 144 9.09 4.00 -20.92
N SER A 145 8.85 5.21 -20.38
CA SER A 145 9.64 5.71 -19.24
C SER A 145 9.40 4.86 -17.99
N TYR A 146 10.29 4.95 -17.01
CA TYR A 146 10.15 4.19 -15.76
C TYR A 146 8.77 4.41 -15.09
N GLY A 147 8.34 5.66 -14.95
CA GLY A 147 7.03 5.99 -14.37
C GLY A 147 5.84 5.49 -15.22
N GLN A 148 6.00 5.44 -16.57
CA GLN A 148 4.98 4.85 -17.45
C GLN A 148 4.93 3.33 -17.27
N ARG A 149 6.08 2.64 -17.19
CA ARG A 149 6.14 1.21 -16.88
C ARG A 149 5.48 0.90 -15.54
N LYS A 150 5.79 1.68 -14.50
CA LYS A 150 5.20 1.50 -13.18
C LYS A 150 3.68 1.64 -13.19
N ARG A 151 3.14 2.67 -13.86
CA ARG A 151 1.69 2.83 -14.03
C ARG A 151 1.07 1.69 -14.85
N THR A 152 1.76 1.17 -15.85
CA THR A 152 1.31 0.01 -16.63
C THR A 152 1.22 -1.26 -15.76
N ALA A 153 2.23 -1.53 -14.94
CA ALA A 153 2.21 -2.66 -14.01
C ALA A 153 1.04 -2.57 -12.99
N ILE A 154 0.79 -1.35 -12.47
CA ILE A 154 -0.35 -1.12 -11.58
C ILE A 154 -1.68 -1.29 -12.35
N ALA A 155 -1.79 -0.80 -13.60
CA ALA A 155 -2.98 -0.97 -14.43
C ALA A 155 -3.30 -2.45 -14.66
N GLY A 156 -2.30 -3.31 -14.91
CA GLY A 156 -2.48 -4.74 -15.03
C GLY A 156 -3.08 -5.38 -13.77
N ALA A 157 -2.65 -4.94 -12.59
CA ALA A 157 -3.22 -5.38 -11.33
C ALA A 157 -4.66 -4.84 -11.11
N VAL A 158 -4.92 -3.57 -11.44
CA VAL A 158 -6.23 -2.92 -11.31
C VAL A 158 -7.26 -3.54 -12.26
N ALA A 159 -6.88 -3.94 -13.48
CA ALA A 159 -7.75 -4.61 -14.44
C ALA A 159 -8.31 -5.95 -13.91
N MET A 160 -7.65 -6.56 -12.93
CA MET A 160 -8.16 -7.73 -12.21
C MET A 160 -9.33 -7.39 -11.27
N ARG A 161 -9.58 -6.11 -11.00
CA ARG A 161 -10.55 -5.60 -10.01
C ARG A 161 -10.36 -6.27 -8.65
N PRO A 162 -9.14 -6.19 -8.05
CA PRO A 162 -8.85 -6.85 -6.80
C PRO A 162 -9.56 -6.17 -5.63
N ARG A 163 -9.86 -6.93 -4.59
CA ARG A 163 -10.31 -6.36 -3.31
C ARG A 163 -9.13 -5.84 -2.48
N VAL A 164 -7.94 -6.42 -2.67
CA VAL A 164 -6.69 -5.97 -2.04
C VAL A 164 -5.63 -5.75 -3.10
N LEU A 165 -5.11 -4.54 -3.18
CA LEU A 165 -3.97 -4.17 -4.00
C LEU A 165 -2.75 -3.94 -3.10
N ILE A 166 -1.73 -4.76 -3.27
CA ILE A 166 -0.45 -4.66 -2.55
C ILE A 166 0.58 -4.06 -3.50
N LEU A 167 1.28 -3.02 -3.05
CA LEU A 167 2.25 -2.28 -3.84
C LEU A 167 3.60 -2.26 -3.10
N ASP A 168 4.67 -2.71 -3.76
CA ASP A 168 6.03 -2.65 -3.22
C ASP A 168 6.72 -1.39 -3.72
N GLU A 169 7.02 -0.44 -2.81
CA GLU A 169 7.70 0.84 -3.08
C GLU A 169 7.14 1.57 -4.34
N PRO A 170 5.83 1.82 -4.41
CA PRO A 170 5.21 2.30 -5.66
C PRO A 170 5.63 3.72 -6.04
N THR A 171 6.08 4.54 -5.10
CA THR A 171 6.53 5.91 -5.33
C THR A 171 8.03 6.02 -5.66
N ALA A 172 8.80 4.96 -5.42
CA ALA A 172 10.24 4.97 -5.70
C ALA A 172 10.53 5.21 -7.19
N GLY A 173 11.46 6.13 -7.46
CA GLY A 173 11.89 6.48 -8.82
C GLY A 173 10.90 7.37 -9.60
N LEU A 174 9.82 7.84 -8.97
CA LEU A 174 8.92 8.85 -9.53
C LEU A 174 9.34 10.25 -9.11
N ASP A 175 9.15 11.23 -9.99
CA ASP A 175 9.23 12.64 -9.65
C ASP A 175 8.07 13.05 -8.70
N PRO A 176 8.16 14.19 -8.02
CA PRO A 176 7.12 14.62 -7.08
C PRO A 176 5.72 14.63 -7.67
N ASP A 177 5.55 15.16 -8.88
CA ASP A 177 4.27 15.19 -9.58
C ASP A 177 3.75 13.77 -9.92
N GLY A 178 4.65 12.86 -10.28
CA GLY A 178 4.32 11.45 -10.51
C GLY A 178 3.86 10.73 -9.24
N GLN A 179 4.48 11.06 -8.10
CA GLN A 179 4.06 10.55 -6.80
C GLN A 179 2.66 11.03 -6.42
N GLU A 180 2.39 12.34 -6.53
CA GLU A 180 1.07 12.90 -6.21
C GLU A 180 -0.05 12.33 -7.12
N ARG A 181 0.21 12.21 -8.42
CA ARG A 181 -0.74 11.57 -9.35
C ARG A 181 -1.00 10.11 -8.97
N LEU A 182 0.02 9.36 -8.58
CA LEU A 182 -0.16 7.98 -8.14
C LEU A 182 -1.00 7.91 -6.86
N LEU A 183 -0.68 8.73 -5.85
CA LEU A 183 -1.43 8.76 -4.60
C LEU A 183 -2.89 9.15 -4.80
N THR A 184 -3.17 10.10 -5.68
CA THR A 184 -4.53 10.48 -6.09
C THR A 184 -5.27 9.28 -6.71
N THR A 185 -4.60 8.55 -7.62
CA THR A 185 -5.15 7.34 -8.23
C THR A 185 -5.47 6.27 -7.19
N LEU A 186 -4.54 6.01 -6.26
CA LEU A 186 -4.76 5.05 -5.18
C LEU A 186 -5.90 5.48 -4.25
N GLY A 187 -6.06 6.79 -4.02
CA GLY A 187 -7.21 7.36 -3.31
C GLY A 187 -8.53 7.07 -4.02
N GLY A 188 -8.59 7.23 -5.35
CA GLY A 188 -9.75 6.89 -6.18
C GLY A 188 -10.10 5.39 -6.12
N LEU A 189 -9.09 4.50 -6.19
CA LEU A 189 -9.29 3.05 -6.05
C LEU A 189 -9.84 2.69 -4.66
N ARG A 190 -9.36 3.33 -3.60
CA ARG A 190 -9.92 3.15 -2.25
C ARG A 190 -11.37 3.60 -2.16
N ALA A 191 -11.69 4.77 -2.71
CA ALA A 191 -13.06 5.29 -2.73
C ALA A 191 -14.03 4.35 -3.48
N SER A 192 -13.53 3.57 -4.45
CA SER A 192 -14.30 2.53 -5.15
C SER A 192 -14.31 1.17 -4.44
N GLY A 193 -13.72 1.07 -3.23
CA GLY A 193 -13.80 -0.12 -2.36
C GLY A 193 -12.56 -1.03 -2.38
N THR A 194 -11.48 -0.66 -3.09
CA THR A 194 -10.24 -1.43 -3.06
C THR A 194 -9.46 -1.15 -1.77
N THR A 195 -9.08 -2.18 -1.03
CA THR A 195 -8.15 -2.09 0.09
C THR A 195 -6.73 -1.96 -0.45
N VAL A 196 -5.95 -0.98 0.01
CA VAL A 196 -4.59 -0.76 -0.50
C VAL A 196 -3.57 -0.97 0.61
N VAL A 197 -2.59 -1.83 0.33
CA VAL A 197 -1.40 -2.06 1.17
C VAL A 197 -0.18 -1.52 0.42
N MET A 198 0.54 -0.59 1.01
CA MET A 198 1.74 0.00 0.43
C MET A 198 2.95 -0.31 1.31
N ALA A 199 3.90 -1.08 0.78
CA ALA A 199 5.20 -1.18 1.42
C ALA A 199 6.04 0.03 1.04
N THR A 200 6.62 0.69 2.04
CA THR A 200 7.52 1.83 1.86
C THR A 200 8.48 1.97 3.03
N HIS A 201 9.54 2.71 2.84
CA HIS A 201 10.45 3.18 3.90
C HIS A 201 10.25 4.67 4.20
N ASP A 202 9.40 5.36 3.44
CA ASP A 202 9.07 6.76 3.63
C ASP A 202 7.97 6.91 4.71
N VAL A 203 8.40 7.28 5.91
CA VAL A 203 7.52 7.45 7.08
C VAL A 203 6.63 8.68 6.97
N ASP A 204 7.05 9.72 6.22
CA ASP A 204 6.25 10.92 6.02
C ASP A 204 5.11 10.66 5.04
N LEU A 205 5.40 9.92 3.96
CA LEU A 205 4.37 9.43 3.06
C LEU A 205 3.38 8.54 3.80
N ALA A 206 3.86 7.61 4.64
CA ALA A 206 3.00 6.73 5.42
C ALA A 206 2.09 7.51 6.38
N LEU A 207 2.61 8.53 7.08
CA LEU A 207 1.82 9.39 7.97
C LEU A 207 0.71 10.14 7.23
N ARG A 208 1.00 10.64 6.02
CA ARG A 208 0.06 11.42 5.20
C ARG A 208 -1.04 10.54 4.58
N TRP A 209 -0.68 9.34 4.16
CA TRP A 209 -1.52 8.53 3.29
C TRP A 209 -2.26 7.39 4.00
N ALA A 210 -1.66 6.76 5.02
CA ALA A 210 -2.18 5.54 5.61
C ALA A 210 -3.15 5.80 6.76
N ASP A 211 -4.16 4.92 6.87
CA ASP A 211 -5.03 4.83 8.05
C ASP A 211 -4.35 4.01 9.16
N ASP A 212 -3.70 2.90 8.76
CA ASP A 212 -2.98 2.01 9.65
C ASP A 212 -1.52 1.87 9.19
N ALA A 213 -0.61 1.62 10.13
CA ALA A 213 0.78 1.29 9.86
C ALA A 213 1.15 -0.04 10.52
N ALA A 214 1.89 -0.86 9.78
CA ALA A 214 2.52 -2.08 10.27
C ALA A 214 4.04 -1.91 10.24
N LEU A 215 4.67 -1.95 11.40
CA LEU A 215 6.12 -1.86 11.55
C LEU A 215 6.72 -3.25 11.65
N LEU A 216 7.57 -3.60 10.69
CA LEU A 216 8.35 -4.83 10.73
C LEU A 216 9.65 -4.58 11.50
N THR A 217 9.75 -5.23 12.64
CA THR A 217 10.92 -5.17 13.53
C THR A 217 11.53 -6.56 13.71
N PRO A 218 12.74 -6.68 14.21
CA PRO A 218 13.31 -7.98 14.57
C PRO A 218 12.48 -8.76 15.59
N SER A 219 11.70 -8.06 16.44
CA SER A 219 10.81 -8.69 17.43
C SER A 219 9.43 -9.09 16.86
N GLY A 220 9.19 -8.87 15.56
CA GLY A 220 7.94 -9.19 14.87
C GLY A 220 7.25 -7.99 14.26
N VAL A 221 5.97 -8.14 13.91
CA VAL A 221 5.16 -7.08 13.28
C VAL A 221 4.24 -6.45 14.32
N ARG A 222 4.21 -5.11 14.34
CA ARG A 222 3.30 -4.32 15.18
C ARG A 222 2.40 -3.48 14.28
N THR A 223 1.09 -3.62 14.44
CA THR A 223 0.09 -2.92 13.60
C THR A 223 -0.84 -2.08 14.47
N GLY A 224 -1.22 -0.93 13.98
CA GLY A 224 -2.17 -0.01 14.63
C GLY A 224 -2.43 1.23 13.79
N PRO A 225 -3.21 2.21 14.29
CA PRO A 225 -3.40 3.50 13.62
C PRO A 225 -2.07 4.15 13.27
N ALA A 226 -1.96 4.71 12.05
CA ALA A 226 -0.69 5.19 11.50
C ALA A 226 -0.05 6.29 12.37
N ASP A 227 -0.82 7.25 12.85
CA ASP A 227 -0.37 8.32 13.75
C ASP A 227 0.19 7.78 15.08
N THR A 228 -0.50 6.80 15.67
CA THR A 228 -0.08 6.15 16.91
C THR A 228 1.20 5.33 16.71
N MET A 229 1.25 4.52 15.66
CA MET A 229 2.40 3.66 15.39
C MET A 229 3.64 4.47 15.03
N LEU A 230 3.48 5.51 14.21
CA LEU A 230 4.57 6.38 13.77
C LEU A 230 5.02 7.39 14.85
N ALA A 231 4.27 7.57 15.93
CA ALA A 231 4.70 8.31 17.11
C ALA A 231 5.58 7.48 18.07
N ARG A 232 5.61 6.13 17.93
CA ARG A 232 6.38 5.22 18.78
C ARG A 232 7.86 5.21 18.39
N THR A 233 8.64 6.10 18.99
CA THR A 233 10.08 6.24 18.70
C THR A 233 10.90 4.99 19.03
N ASP A 234 10.47 4.21 20.01
CA ASP A 234 11.04 2.91 20.34
C ASP A 234 10.89 1.92 19.18
N LEU A 235 9.68 1.74 18.66
CA LEU A 235 9.39 0.85 17.53
C LEU A 235 10.04 1.33 16.23
N LEU A 236 10.01 2.65 15.96
CA LEU A 236 10.68 3.21 14.79
C LEU A 236 12.18 2.92 14.80
N ARG A 237 12.84 3.10 15.96
CA ARG A 237 14.26 2.80 16.11
C ARG A 237 14.53 1.30 15.87
N GLU A 238 13.70 0.42 16.44
CA GLU A 238 13.80 -1.02 16.25
C GLU A 238 13.60 -1.42 14.76
N ALA A 239 12.64 -0.78 14.08
CA ALA A 239 12.39 -0.95 12.65
C ALA A 239 13.47 -0.30 11.75
N GLY A 240 14.43 0.45 12.32
CA GLY A 240 15.45 1.19 11.57
C GLY A 240 14.89 2.36 10.79
N LEU A 241 13.84 3.01 11.30
CA LEU A 241 13.14 4.13 10.67
C LEU A 241 13.34 5.42 11.46
N ARG A 242 13.26 6.57 10.77
CA ARG A 242 13.26 7.89 11.40
C ARG A 242 11.88 8.26 11.91
N LEU A 243 11.83 9.25 12.81
CA LEU A 243 10.58 9.88 13.19
C LEU A 243 10.05 10.73 12.01
N PRO A 244 8.75 10.63 11.64
CA PRO A 244 8.15 11.55 10.68
C PRO A 244 8.33 13.01 11.10
N TRP A 245 8.61 13.89 10.12
CA TRP A 245 8.84 15.31 10.41
C TRP A 245 7.59 15.98 11.00
N GLY A 246 6.39 15.62 10.56
CA GLY A 246 5.15 16.18 11.08
C GLY A 246 4.92 15.86 12.57
N ILE A 247 5.28 14.63 13.00
CA ILE A 247 5.23 14.26 14.42
C ILE A 247 6.31 15.00 15.21
N ALA A 248 7.50 15.17 14.63
CA ALA A 248 8.55 15.96 15.26
C ALA A 248 8.14 17.44 15.42
N ALA A 249 7.54 18.03 14.39
CA ALA A 249 6.99 19.39 14.41
C ALA A 249 5.88 19.52 15.46
N ALA A 250 4.94 18.59 15.51
CA ALA A 250 3.87 18.59 16.51
C ALA A 250 4.40 18.60 17.95
N ARG A 251 5.43 17.78 18.23
CA ARG A 251 6.08 17.76 19.55
C ARG A 251 6.72 19.10 19.90
N LEU A 252 7.38 19.71 18.92
CA LEU A 252 8.00 21.04 19.10
C LEU A 252 6.94 22.12 19.36
N LEU A 253 5.87 22.14 18.56
CA LEU A 253 4.78 23.09 18.70
C LEU A 253 4.09 22.97 20.06
N ARG A 254 3.83 21.74 20.53
CA ARG A 254 3.26 21.50 21.87
C ARG A 254 4.19 21.97 22.98
N ALA A 255 5.49 21.69 22.89
CA ALA A 255 6.46 22.14 23.88
C ALA A 255 6.53 23.67 24.02
N HIS A 256 6.11 24.41 22.97
CA HIS A 256 6.06 25.86 22.97
C HIS A 256 4.64 26.43 23.18
N GLY A 257 3.64 25.58 23.45
CA GLY A 257 2.25 26.03 23.66
C GLY A 257 1.56 26.53 22.38
N LEU A 258 2.08 26.17 21.20
CA LEU A 258 1.54 26.56 19.89
C LEU A 258 0.57 25.53 19.31
N LEU A 259 0.46 24.37 19.92
CA LEU A 259 -0.46 23.29 19.53
C LEU A 259 -0.96 22.60 20.79
N ASP A 260 -2.28 22.42 20.89
CA ASP A 260 -2.89 21.68 22.00
C ASP A 260 -2.45 20.21 22.02
N ASP A 261 -2.37 19.62 23.21
CA ASP A 261 -1.95 18.23 23.38
C ASP A 261 -2.85 17.23 22.63
N SER A 262 -4.14 17.53 22.52
CA SER A 262 -5.16 16.71 21.85
C SER A 262 -5.28 16.97 20.34
N ALA A 263 -4.74 18.08 19.85
CA ALA A 263 -4.84 18.45 18.45
C ALA A 263 -3.94 17.54 17.58
N PRO A 264 -4.39 17.12 16.38
CA PRO A 264 -3.54 16.37 15.46
C PRO A 264 -2.31 17.18 15.04
N GLY A 265 -1.18 16.52 14.90
CA GLY A 265 0.00 17.16 14.31
C GLY A 265 -0.12 17.31 12.79
N PRO A 266 0.66 18.23 12.19
CA PRO A 266 0.62 18.43 10.74
C PRO A 266 1.15 17.19 10.02
N ARG A 267 0.47 16.82 8.93
CA ARG A 267 0.86 15.68 8.06
C ARG A 267 1.62 16.15 6.82
N ASP A 268 1.42 17.42 6.44
CA ASP A 268 2.09 18.07 5.32
C ASP A 268 2.39 19.55 5.62
N ALA A 269 3.03 20.22 4.65
CA ALA A 269 3.44 21.62 4.80
C ALA A 269 2.25 22.58 4.84
N ASP A 270 1.14 22.26 4.16
CA ASP A 270 -0.06 23.09 4.11
C ASP A 270 -0.79 23.06 5.46
N GLU A 271 -0.90 21.88 6.08
CA GLU A 271 -1.42 21.75 7.44
C GLU A 271 -0.54 22.50 8.46
N LEU A 272 0.79 22.43 8.31
CA LEU A 272 1.70 23.21 9.17
C LEU A 272 1.51 24.71 8.98
N ALA A 273 1.37 25.17 7.74
CA ALA A 273 1.11 26.59 7.45
C ALA A 273 -0.23 27.05 8.03
N ALA A 274 -1.26 26.21 7.97
CA ALA A 274 -2.56 26.50 8.58
C ALA A 274 -2.48 26.63 10.11
N LEU A 275 -1.67 25.81 10.78
CA LEU A 275 -1.43 25.91 12.22
C LEU A 275 -0.63 27.16 12.62
N ALA A 276 0.24 27.63 11.72
CA ALA A 276 1.06 28.83 11.95
C ALA A 276 0.35 30.15 11.56
N ALA A 277 -0.81 30.07 10.89
CA ALA A 277 -1.57 31.25 10.52
C ALA A 277 -2.05 32.00 11.78
N PRO A 278 -1.86 33.30 11.87
CA PRO A 278 -2.31 34.08 13.03
C PRO A 278 -3.84 33.97 13.12
N THR A 279 -4.35 33.50 14.25
CA THR A 279 -5.78 33.60 14.58
C THR A 279 -6.12 35.10 14.59
N THR A 280 -6.80 35.55 13.52
CA THR A 280 -7.34 36.93 13.49
C THR A 280 -8.32 37.03 14.66
N PRO A 281 -8.06 37.91 15.65
CA PRO A 281 -9.01 38.10 16.73
C PRO A 281 -10.28 38.65 16.10
N THR A 282 -11.40 37.95 16.28
CA THR A 282 -12.73 38.47 15.97
C THR A 282 -12.93 39.66 16.86
N ILE A 283 -12.73 40.89 16.31
CA ILE A 283 -13.10 42.11 16.98
C ILE A 283 -14.63 42.03 17.12
N ALA A 284 -15.10 41.73 18.33
CA ALA A 284 -16.48 41.94 18.67
C ALA A 284 -16.81 43.41 18.45
N ALA A 285 -17.60 43.70 17.45
CA ALA A 285 -18.18 45.03 17.27
C ALA A 285 -19.24 45.20 18.36
N ASP A 286 -18.83 45.77 19.49
CA ASP A 286 -19.74 46.36 20.44
C ASP A 286 -20.31 47.61 19.78
N GLY A 287 -21.58 47.59 19.47
CA GLY A 287 -22.41 48.69 19.00
C GLY A 287 -23.74 48.67 19.70
#